data_fbbd1305b705a22688bd48c1fbacab5a
#
_entry.id   fbbd1305b705a22688bd48c1fbacab5a
#
_cell.length_a   1.000
_cell.length_b   1.000
_cell.length_c   1.000
_cell.angle_alpha   90.00
_cell.angle_beta   90.00
_cell.angle_gamma   90.00
#
_symmetry.space_group_name_H-M   'P 1'
#
loop_
_entity.id
_entity.type
_entity.pdbx_description
1 polymer ?
#
loop_
_entity_poly.entity_id
_entity_poly.type
_entity_poly.pdbx_seq_one_letter_code
_entity_poly.pdbx_strand_id
1 'polypeptide(L)'
;MNKIRLAAGLLLSILALSCHKDPATEEGNGGGKSDRFSVTVSLPQNAGKAAWTKSDRIRLYIQDGSLSAPSATLSSEGEGTSATFSASSVKNGTEYWLLYPQGATIIAGTMSAYAMIPGVQKAVAGGVDDDAFLMGGRTEKRSGSVPMEALCALVKFTLSGDGVSSVKKVTLSSDDYMAGDVSISGFGGLMATKSDPTRERAGQLKEVTLTGPFQSGSSYCFSVIPGAVNLPVRLTFEDGQGRTQRVESLASFSAGNPMDLGNIEVKEFTEPSAFEALFTATKEGIKPYVIVFMADGFTEAERSTYQQAAEAAVDFMFSVQPFREFKEYFSAYIGWKASKESGPGQTWGTVTTGGGMGSYGQARRNAIYDWINQQCPEVKSGKTPLDNVGVFMLVNNTSYLRPVCDWENNGRFVTPVGLKPNWSATASLWGFGGTWGNYEWRDGGKHVLTDAELTELGYARFGSTWAVDGDYRNECLHEGLGHGFTRLMDEYWYGDKVFPDCTYGNVESYYHVLDVPTGWNISSSATENPWKALDASREDLVKADARYGRIGTYEGGLSDVLRGVWRSEKVSVMMDNRPYFSTWQRALVYQRLMRVSGENPSCDVRQAEDLQKYLEIDKRIGGIADPKRDE
;
A
#
# COMPACT_ATOMS: atom_id res chain seq x y z
N MET A 1 7.09 -47.28 7.69
CA MET A 1 8.38 -47.88 8.08
C MET A 1 9.48 -46.90 7.70
N ASN A 2 10.40 -46.74 8.63
CA ASN A 2 11.65 -45.96 8.63
C ASN A 2 11.58 -44.43 8.82
N LYS A 3 11.79 -44.12 10.09
CA LYS A 3 12.21 -42.83 10.64
C LYS A 3 13.71 -42.63 10.42
N ILE A 4 14.15 -41.46 9.99
CA ILE A 4 15.54 -41.02 10.19
C ILE A 4 15.51 -39.70 10.97
N ARG A 5 16.02 -39.78 12.20
CA ARG A 5 16.37 -38.62 13.04
C ARG A 5 17.81 -38.24 12.72
N LEU A 6 18.08 -36.97 12.51
CA LEU A 6 19.45 -36.44 12.55
C LEU A 6 19.56 -35.52 13.77
N ALA A 7 20.45 -35.89 14.68
CA ALA A 7 20.83 -35.09 15.84
C ALA A 7 22.03 -34.20 15.43
N ALA A 8 21.95 -32.90 15.77
CA ALA A 8 23.08 -31.99 15.67
C ALA A 8 23.75 -31.91 17.05
N GLY A 9 24.99 -32.37 17.14
CA GLY A 9 25.80 -32.26 18.34
C GLY A 9 26.52 -30.90 18.43
N LEU A 10 26.40 -30.29 19.60
CA LEU A 10 27.12 -29.08 20.00
C LEU A 10 28.49 -29.51 20.55
N LEU A 11 29.59 -29.08 19.92
CA LEU A 11 30.93 -29.22 20.49
C LEU A 11 31.36 -27.88 21.11
N LEU A 12 31.41 -27.86 22.43
CA LEU A 12 32.06 -26.80 23.21
C LEU A 12 33.52 -27.18 23.41
N SER A 13 34.45 -26.42 22.84
CA SER A 13 35.87 -26.54 23.17
C SER A 13 36.30 -25.38 24.07
N ILE A 14 36.54 -25.71 25.33
CA ILE A 14 37.21 -24.85 26.32
C ILE A 14 38.71 -24.99 26.12
N LEU A 15 39.40 -23.93 25.82
CA LEU A 15 40.86 -23.82 25.90
C LEU A 15 41.25 -22.92 27.08
N ALA A 16 41.71 -23.56 28.13
CA ALA A 16 42.42 -22.91 29.20
C ALA A 16 43.87 -22.69 28.78
N LEU A 17 44.39 -21.49 28.89
CA LEU A 17 45.81 -21.22 28.78
C LEU A 17 46.36 -20.61 30.06
N SER A 18 47.33 -21.31 30.52
CA SER A 18 48.17 -21.17 31.70
C SER A 18 48.99 -19.87 31.69
N CYS A 19 49.16 -19.32 32.87
CA CYS A 19 50.12 -18.28 33.20
C CYS A 19 51.55 -18.75 33.02
N HIS A 20 52.38 -17.91 32.39
CA HIS A 20 53.83 -17.94 32.61
C HIS A 20 54.29 -16.52 33.02
N LYS A 21 54.87 -16.44 34.20
CA LYS A 21 55.65 -15.29 34.72
C LYS A 21 57.10 -15.49 34.33
N ASP A 22 57.75 -14.42 33.87
CA ASP A 22 59.09 -13.99 34.28
C ASP A 22 59.66 -12.90 33.36
N PRO A 23 60.74 -12.18 33.72
CA PRO A 23 60.80 -11.17 34.75
C PRO A 23 61.23 -9.77 34.18
N ALA A 24 61.29 -8.83 35.08
CA ALA A 24 61.62 -7.42 34.85
C ALA A 24 62.97 -7.18 34.17
N THR A 25 62.99 -6.21 33.22
CA THR A 25 64.14 -5.34 32.96
C THR A 25 63.66 -3.91 32.70
N GLU A 26 64.44 -3.03 33.20
CA GLU A 26 64.39 -1.62 33.50
C GLU A 26 64.01 -0.65 32.36
N GLU A 27 63.36 0.46 32.81
CA GLU A 27 63.52 1.87 32.42
C GLU A 27 63.68 2.23 30.93
N GLY A 28 62.62 2.79 30.39
CA GLY A 28 62.62 3.64 29.22
C GLY A 28 61.58 4.73 29.39
N ASN A 29 61.98 5.91 29.82
CA ASN A 29 61.17 7.11 29.95
C ASN A 29 60.67 7.56 28.55
N GLY A 30 59.48 7.23 28.21
CA GLY A 30 58.82 7.64 26.98
C GLY A 30 57.37 7.95 27.27
N GLY A 31 57.00 9.23 27.26
CA GLY A 31 55.61 9.69 27.50
C GLY A 31 54.61 8.90 26.72
N GLY A 32 53.92 7.96 27.43
CA GLY A 32 52.88 7.13 26.87
C GLY A 32 51.75 8.01 26.36
N LYS A 33 51.61 8.10 25.06
CA LYS A 33 50.38 8.62 24.45
C LYS A 33 49.24 7.75 24.97
N SER A 34 48.38 8.35 25.76
CA SER A 34 47.19 7.71 26.30
C SER A 34 46.40 7.12 25.15
N ASP A 35 46.25 5.79 25.06
CA ASP A 35 45.36 5.09 24.10
C ASP A 35 43.88 5.36 24.34
N ARG A 36 43.60 6.26 25.27
CA ARG A 36 42.25 6.68 25.62
C ARG A 36 41.70 7.65 24.58
N PHE A 37 40.47 7.42 24.16
CA PHE A 37 39.61 8.35 23.44
C PHE A 37 38.65 8.98 24.45
N SER A 38 38.60 10.32 24.51
CA SER A 38 37.75 11.02 25.49
C SER A 38 37.29 12.35 24.93
N VAL A 39 36.01 12.48 24.64
CA VAL A 39 35.40 13.66 24.03
C VAL A 39 34.20 14.14 24.83
N THR A 40 33.96 15.43 24.85
CA THR A 40 32.73 16.02 25.37
C THR A 40 31.71 16.12 24.25
N VAL A 41 30.62 15.38 24.38
CA VAL A 41 29.56 15.30 23.37
C VAL A 41 28.39 16.17 23.80
N SER A 42 27.93 17.05 22.94
CA SER A 42 26.75 17.89 23.15
C SER A 42 25.57 17.43 22.30
N LEU A 43 24.35 17.47 22.87
CA LEU A 43 23.10 17.20 22.16
C LEU A 43 22.83 18.28 21.10
N PRO A 44 22.19 17.94 19.96
CA PRO A 44 21.75 18.93 19.00
C PRO A 44 20.76 19.92 19.62
N GLN A 45 20.72 21.13 19.10
CA GLN A 45 19.62 22.04 19.39
C GLN A 45 18.31 21.42 18.88
N ASN A 46 17.24 21.54 19.65
CA ASN A 46 15.95 20.90 19.36
C ASN A 46 16.00 19.35 19.36
N ALA A 47 16.95 18.76 20.11
CA ALA A 47 16.97 17.33 20.32
C ALA A 47 15.65 16.88 20.96
N GLY A 48 15.10 15.80 20.46
CA GLY A 48 14.00 15.11 21.14
C GLY A 48 14.44 14.48 22.48
N LYS A 49 15.76 14.33 22.70
CA LYS A 49 16.38 13.85 23.94
C LYS A 49 16.74 15.04 24.83
N ALA A 50 16.29 15.02 26.08
CA ALA A 50 16.48 16.13 27.01
C ALA A 50 17.91 16.22 27.58
N ALA A 51 18.52 15.08 27.88
CA ALA A 51 19.84 15.02 28.51
C ALA A 51 20.53 13.67 28.26
N TRP A 52 21.85 13.69 28.25
CA TRP A 52 22.68 12.49 28.40
C TRP A 52 22.53 11.92 29.81
N THR A 53 22.64 10.60 29.91
CA THR A 53 22.65 9.86 31.17
C THR A 53 23.88 8.96 31.24
N LYS A 54 24.23 8.47 32.43
CA LYS A 54 25.35 7.53 32.61
C LYS A 54 25.14 6.18 31.92
N SER A 55 23.89 5.84 31.56
CA SER A 55 23.57 4.63 30.81
C SER A 55 23.80 4.79 29.30
N ASP A 56 23.91 6.02 28.78
CA ASP A 56 24.09 6.25 27.35
C ASP A 56 25.41 5.70 26.84
N ARG A 57 25.37 5.16 25.64
CA ARG A 57 26.49 4.57 24.93
C ARG A 57 26.50 5.07 23.49
N ILE A 58 27.70 5.42 23.01
CA ILE A 58 27.95 5.88 21.63
C ILE A 58 28.86 4.87 20.94
N ARG A 59 28.55 4.49 19.72
CA ARG A 59 29.43 3.70 18.84
C ARG A 59 30.47 4.61 18.22
N LEU A 60 31.73 4.19 18.32
CA LEU A 60 32.87 4.86 17.69
C LEU A 60 33.33 4.02 16.50
N TYR A 61 33.38 4.63 15.34
CA TYR A 61 33.98 4.08 14.13
C TYR A 61 35.23 4.88 13.79
N ILE A 62 36.27 4.20 13.34
CA ILE A 62 37.53 4.82 12.91
C ILE A 62 37.57 4.82 11.39
N GLN A 63 37.88 5.97 10.82
CA GLN A 63 38.18 6.10 9.41
C GLN A 63 39.69 6.15 9.24
N ASP A 64 40.21 5.26 8.38
CA ASP A 64 41.58 5.25 7.89
C ASP A 64 41.55 4.75 6.44
N GLY A 65 41.22 5.68 5.52
CA GLY A 65 40.88 5.39 4.14
C GLY A 65 39.45 4.87 3.97
N SER A 66 39.01 3.89 4.73
CA SER A 66 37.63 3.38 4.82
C SER A 66 37.16 3.31 6.27
N LEU A 67 35.86 3.20 6.49
CA LEU A 67 35.34 2.97 7.84
C LEU A 67 35.69 1.54 8.29
N SER A 68 36.24 1.40 9.48
CA SER A 68 36.44 0.11 10.13
C SER A 68 35.22 -0.29 10.95
N ALA A 69 35.07 -1.57 11.23
CA ALA A 69 34.09 -2.12 12.17
C ALA A 69 34.15 -1.34 13.51
N PRO A 70 33.07 -1.35 14.33
CA PRO A 70 33.04 -0.58 15.56
C PRO A 70 34.32 -0.84 16.36
N SER A 71 35.13 0.19 16.52
CA SER A 71 36.38 0.06 17.23
C SER A 71 36.20 0.11 18.74
N ALA A 72 35.16 0.81 19.18
CA ALA A 72 34.82 0.93 20.60
C ALA A 72 33.38 1.33 20.83
N THR A 73 32.89 1.07 22.05
CA THR A 73 31.71 1.70 22.61
C THR A 73 32.17 2.72 23.66
N LEU A 74 31.82 3.98 23.43
CA LEU A 74 32.08 5.05 24.39
C LEU A 74 31.00 5.01 25.47
N SER A 75 31.41 5.12 26.73
CA SER A 75 30.52 5.21 27.89
C SER A 75 30.45 6.65 28.37
N SER A 76 29.24 7.08 28.73
CA SER A 76 29.03 8.38 29.35
C SER A 76 29.62 8.40 30.78
N GLU A 77 30.38 9.45 31.09
CA GLU A 77 30.94 9.73 32.41
C GLU A 77 30.12 10.79 33.18
N GLY A 78 29.11 11.39 32.53
CA GLY A 78 28.30 12.46 33.09
C GLY A 78 26.84 12.46 32.62
N GLU A 79 26.14 13.49 33.01
CA GLU A 79 24.74 13.74 32.69
C GLU A 79 24.55 15.19 32.22
N GLY A 80 23.43 15.46 31.50
CA GLY A 80 23.10 16.80 31.03
C GLY A 80 23.10 16.93 29.51
N THR A 81 22.95 18.16 29.01
CA THR A 81 22.93 18.44 27.55
C THR A 81 24.31 18.26 26.92
N SER A 82 25.34 18.16 27.72
CA SER A 82 26.74 17.87 27.32
C SER A 82 27.34 16.92 28.35
N ALA A 83 28.00 15.87 27.89
CA ALA A 83 28.62 14.85 28.76
C ALA A 83 29.93 14.35 28.12
N THR A 84 30.87 13.92 28.96
CA THR A 84 32.10 13.28 28.50
C THR A 84 31.85 11.82 28.20
N PHE A 85 32.28 11.38 27.02
CA PHE A 85 32.24 9.99 26.58
C PHE A 85 33.65 9.48 26.33
N SER A 86 33.95 8.30 26.88
CA SER A 86 35.30 7.77 26.74
C SER A 86 35.35 6.26 26.53
N ALA A 87 36.47 5.81 25.97
CA ALA A 87 36.90 4.41 25.92
C ALA A 87 38.40 4.31 25.97
N SER A 88 38.92 3.21 26.52
CA SER A 88 40.36 2.86 26.47
C SER A 88 40.69 2.04 25.22
N SER A 89 41.99 2.03 24.86
CA SER A 89 42.53 1.19 23.79
C SER A 89 41.90 1.41 22.39
N VAL A 90 41.61 2.67 22.06
CA VAL A 90 41.09 3.06 20.74
C VAL A 90 42.28 3.26 19.78
N LYS A 91 42.23 2.61 18.60
CA LYS A 91 43.24 2.77 17.53
C LYS A 91 43.27 4.21 16.99
N ASN A 92 44.40 4.60 16.43
CA ASN A 92 44.52 5.88 15.71
C ASN A 92 43.81 5.77 14.36
N GLY A 93 43.21 6.85 13.91
CA GLY A 93 42.61 7.05 12.60
C GLY A 93 42.73 8.49 12.14
N THR A 94 42.37 8.75 10.91
CA THR A 94 42.34 10.11 10.34
C THR A 94 41.09 10.86 10.77
N GLU A 95 40.03 10.15 11.02
CA GLU A 95 38.75 10.68 11.47
C GLU A 95 38.01 9.66 12.33
N TYR A 96 37.12 10.12 13.18
CA TYR A 96 36.30 9.33 14.10
C TYR A 96 34.85 9.73 13.93
N TRP A 97 33.96 8.73 13.71
CA TRP A 97 32.51 8.91 13.67
C TRP A 97 31.88 8.38 14.94
N LEU A 98 31.05 9.20 15.54
CA LEU A 98 30.28 8.89 16.72
C LEU A 98 28.81 8.69 16.30
N LEU A 99 28.23 7.53 16.54
CA LEU A 99 26.83 7.24 16.23
C LEU A 99 26.05 6.82 17.47
N TYR A 100 24.86 7.38 17.64
CA TYR A 100 23.92 7.07 18.71
C TYR A 100 22.53 6.82 18.10
N PRO A 101 21.73 5.86 18.59
CA PRO A 101 22.09 4.88 19.62
C PRO A 101 23.12 3.85 19.11
N GLN A 102 23.70 3.08 20.04
CA GLN A 102 24.82 2.17 19.76
C GLN A 102 24.51 1.01 18.78
N GLY A 103 23.27 0.89 18.28
CA GLY A 103 22.85 -0.18 17.37
C GLY A 103 23.27 -0.05 15.90
N ALA A 104 23.91 1.08 15.51
CA ALA A 104 24.36 1.27 14.13
C ALA A 104 25.45 0.24 13.74
N THR A 105 25.39 -0.26 12.50
CA THR A 105 26.35 -1.21 11.91
C THR A 105 27.00 -0.61 10.67
N ILE A 106 28.22 -1.03 10.35
CA ILE A 106 28.88 -0.64 9.10
C ILE A 106 29.11 -1.85 8.19
N ILE A 107 29.20 -1.59 6.89
CA ILE A 107 29.79 -2.54 5.96
C ILE A 107 31.27 -2.24 5.90
N ALA A 108 32.11 -3.17 6.34
CA ALA A 108 33.55 -3.02 6.30
C ALA A 108 34.06 -2.71 4.87
N GLY A 109 34.98 -1.76 4.75
CA GLY A 109 35.56 -1.35 3.48
C GLY A 109 34.74 -0.30 2.69
N THR A 110 33.66 0.22 3.26
CA THR A 110 32.87 1.31 2.66
C THR A 110 32.98 2.60 3.46
N MET A 111 32.52 3.72 2.88
CA MET A 111 32.38 5.03 3.55
C MET A 111 30.94 5.23 4.04
N SER A 112 30.21 4.15 4.31
CA SER A 112 28.82 4.19 4.74
C SER A 112 28.61 3.34 5.98
N ALA A 113 27.84 3.86 6.90
CA ALA A 113 27.29 3.12 8.03
C ALA A 113 25.80 2.86 7.77
N TYR A 114 25.26 1.83 8.40
CA TYR A 114 23.85 1.50 8.36
C TYR A 114 23.28 1.54 9.77
N ALA A 115 22.13 2.16 9.92
CA ALA A 115 21.36 2.18 11.14
C ALA A 115 19.91 1.80 10.81
N MET A 116 19.13 1.52 11.85
CA MET A 116 17.71 1.25 11.71
C MET A 116 16.92 2.24 12.55
N ILE A 117 15.93 2.88 11.94
CA ILE A 117 14.90 3.62 12.67
C ILE A 117 13.76 2.62 12.94
N PRO A 118 13.45 2.29 14.20
CA PRO A 118 12.45 1.28 14.52
C PRO A 118 11.05 1.74 14.14
N GLY A 119 10.24 0.83 13.57
CA GLY A 119 8.83 1.09 13.27
C GLY A 119 7.92 1.13 14.50
N VAL A 120 8.37 0.54 15.62
CA VAL A 120 7.69 0.64 16.91
C VAL A 120 8.59 1.37 17.88
N GLN A 121 8.10 2.47 18.45
CA GLN A 121 8.81 3.37 19.34
C GLN A 121 7.99 3.57 20.63
N LYS A 122 8.65 3.96 21.72
CA LYS A 122 7.99 4.27 22.98
C LYS A 122 7.53 5.72 22.98
N ALA A 123 6.33 5.97 23.47
CA ALA A 123 5.85 7.33 23.69
C ALA A 123 6.57 7.95 24.91
N VAL A 124 7.30 9.04 24.67
CA VAL A 124 8.00 9.80 25.71
C VAL A 124 7.39 11.21 25.77
N ALA A 125 6.77 11.53 26.91
CA ALA A 125 6.15 12.85 27.10
C ALA A 125 7.21 13.96 27.03
N GLY A 126 7.04 14.91 26.11
CA GLY A 126 7.99 16.00 25.88
C GLY A 126 9.27 15.60 25.14
N GLY A 127 9.39 14.36 24.66
CA GLY A 127 10.62 13.83 24.08
C GLY A 127 10.40 12.83 22.95
N VAL A 128 11.46 12.09 22.64
CA VAL A 128 11.51 11.00 21.67
C VAL A 128 12.04 9.73 22.33
N ASP A 129 11.74 8.58 21.80
CA ASP A 129 12.34 7.31 22.21
C ASP A 129 13.85 7.34 21.95
N ASP A 130 14.66 7.20 23.00
CA ASP A 130 16.12 7.23 22.89
C ASP A 130 16.67 6.14 21.96
N ASP A 131 16.00 4.97 21.88
CA ASP A 131 16.40 3.88 21.00
C ASP A 131 16.10 4.18 19.51
N ALA A 132 15.24 5.16 19.22
CA ALA A 132 14.86 5.58 17.88
C ALA A 132 15.54 6.89 17.43
N PHE A 133 16.11 7.67 18.34
CA PHE A 133 16.69 8.98 18.03
C PHE A 133 18.10 8.87 17.47
N LEU A 134 18.21 8.72 16.16
CA LEU A 134 19.49 8.57 15.47
C LEU A 134 20.23 9.91 15.40
N MET A 135 21.44 9.93 15.97
CA MET A 135 22.36 11.08 15.96
C MET A 135 23.76 10.67 15.53
N GLY A 136 24.52 11.61 14.98
CA GLY A 136 25.92 11.41 14.62
C GLY A 136 26.78 12.65 14.87
N GLY A 137 28.06 12.42 15.09
CA GLY A 137 29.09 13.47 15.20
C GLY A 137 30.40 13.00 14.62
N ARG A 138 31.26 13.95 14.21
CA ARG A 138 32.55 13.67 13.60
C ARG A 138 33.66 14.46 14.28
N THR A 139 34.84 13.88 14.37
CA THR A 139 36.05 14.58 14.86
C THR A 139 37.32 13.92 14.32
N GLU A 140 38.33 14.72 14.02
CA GLU A 140 39.69 14.25 13.72
C GLU A 140 40.54 14.08 15.00
N LYS A 141 40.02 14.52 16.15
CA LYS A 141 40.72 14.53 17.42
C LYS A 141 40.21 13.46 18.36
N ARG A 142 41.11 12.94 19.17
CA ARG A 142 40.79 11.94 20.21
C ARG A 142 40.27 12.56 21.51
N SER A 143 40.28 13.89 21.60
CA SER A 143 39.82 14.69 22.73
C SER A 143 39.24 16.01 22.24
N GLY A 144 38.40 16.65 23.04
CA GLY A 144 37.77 17.92 22.73
C GLY A 144 36.25 17.83 22.70
N SER A 145 35.61 18.84 22.13
CA SER A 145 34.15 18.89 22.02
C SER A 145 33.70 18.39 20.65
N VAL A 146 32.62 17.57 20.63
CA VAL A 146 32.00 17.05 19.44
C VAL A 146 30.48 17.31 19.51
N PRO A 147 29.96 18.25 18.72
CA PRO A 147 28.54 18.43 18.62
C PRO A 147 27.92 17.23 17.88
N MET A 148 26.81 16.71 18.38
CA MET A 148 26.00 15.72 17.67
C MET A 148 24.96 16.45 16.80
N GLU A 149 24.66 15.85 15.66
CA GLU A 149 23.60 16.28 14.75
C GLU A 149 22.54 15.18 14.68
N ALA A 150 21.25 15.56 14.64
CA ALA A 150 20.19 14.60 14.41
C ALA A 150 20.25 14.11 12.96
N LEU A 151 20.30 12.79 12.78
CA LEU A 151 20.32 12.11 11.47
C LEU A 151 18.93 11.61 11.06
N CYS A 152 17.96 11.63 11.97
CA CYS A 152 16.55 11.37 11.69
C CYS A 152 15.76 12.68 11.65
N ALA A 153 14.57 12.64 11.07
CA ALA A 153 13.58 13.69 11.21
C ALA A 153 12.68 13.39 12.41
N LEU A 154 12.14 14.44 13.02
CA LEU A 154 11.21 14.35 14.13
C LEU A 154 9.84 14.86 13.69
N VAL A 155 8.77 14.12 13.99
CA VAL A 155 7.40 14.56 13.78
C VAL A 155 6.73 14.67 15.13
N LYS A 156 6.52 15.92 15.56
CA LYS A 156 5.97 16.28 16.86
C LYS A 156 4.47 16.53 16.75
N PHE A 157 3.74 16.17 17.78
CA PHE A 157 2.33 16.51 17.98
C PHE A 157 2.03 16.64 19.47
N THR A 158 0.99 17.39 19.82
CA THR A 158 0.51 17.54 21.19
C THR A 158 -0.89 16.95 21.28
N LEU A 159 -1.19 16.23 22.36
CA LEU A 159 -2.50 15.61 22.57
C LEU A 159 -3.35 16.40 23.54
N SER A 160 -4.64 16.52 23.22
CA SER A 160 -5.66 17.09 24.11
C SER A 160 -6.96 16.29 23.97
N GLY A 161 -7.91 16.54 24.88
CA GLY A 161 -9.23 15.92 24.87
C GLY A 161 -9.38 14.72 25.80
N ASP A 162 -10.63 14.32 26.02
CA ASP A 162 -11.02 13.33 27.05
C ASP A 162 -10.66 11.89 26.64
N GLY A 163 -10.53 11.63 25.34
CA GLY A 163 -10.16 10.32 24.81
C GLY A 163 -8.69 9.92 25.02
N VAL A 164 -7.80 10.91 25.33
CA VAL A 164 -6.34 10.67 25.40
C VAL A 164 -5.97 9.57 26.40
N SER A 165 -6.63 9.50 27.55
CA SER A 165 -6.37 8.50 28.58
C SER A 165 -6.61 7.05 28.11
N SER A 166 -7.43 6.87 27.10
CA SER A 166 -7.76 5.57 26.51
C SER A 166 -6.78 5.14 25.41
N VAL A 167 -6.01 6.08 24.82
CA VAL A 167 -5.06 5.79 23.74
C VAL A 167 -3.98 4.84 24.20
N LYS A 168 -3.73 3.76 23.47
CA LYS A 168 -2.66 2.78 23.66
C LYS A 168 -1.58 2.87 22.61
N LYS A 169 -1.97 3.25 21.38
CA LYS A 169 -1.05 3.41 20.25
C LYS A 169 -1.41 4.65 19.45
N VAL A 170 -0.39 5.28 18.88
CA VAL A 170 -0.53 6.30 17.86
C VAL A 170 0.34 5.89 16.68
N THR A 171 -0.26 5.67 15.52
CA THR A 171 0.45 5.28 14.31
C THR A 171 0.45 6.45 13.33
N LEU A 172 1.64 6.83 12.87
CA LEU A 172 1.86 7.74 11.75
C LEU A 172 2.10 6.89 10.50
N SER A 173 1.29 7.06 9.46
CA SER A 173 1.41 6.34 8.19
C SER A 173 1.47 7.29 6.99
N SER A 174 2.11 6.85 5.91
CA SER A 174 2.19 7.57 4.63
C SER A 174 2.45 6.60 3.47
N ASP A 175 2.43 7.11 2.24
CA ASP A 175 2.80 6.31 1.06
C ASP A 175 4.31 6.13 0.90
N ASP A 176 5.12 6.91 1.63
CA ASP A 176 6.58 6.81 1.61
C ASP A 176 7.12 6.05 2.83
N TYR A 177 8.32 5.50 2.71
CA TYR A 177 8.98 4.80 3.81
C TYR A 177 9.43 5.77 4.91
N MET A 178 9.02 5.49 6.13
CA MET A 178 9.27 6.32 7.31
C MET A 178 10.16 5.66 8.36
N ALA A 179 10.29 4.34 8.31
CA ALA A 179 11.12 3.58 9.25
C ALA A 179 11.86 2.44 8.53
N GLY A 180 12.78 1.79 9.21
CA GLY A 180 13.60 0.71 8.69
C GLY A 180 15.06 1.12 8.50
N ASP A 181 15.75 0.42 7.60
CA ASP A 181 17.17 0.61 7.34
C ASP A 181 17.46 1.96 6.67
N VAL A 182 18.44 2.69 7.22
CA VAL A 182 18.99 3.92 6.65
C VAL A 182 20.47 3.77 6.37
N SER A 183 20.92 4.37 5.28
CA SER A 183 22.35 4.51 4.95
C SER A 183 22.85 5.85 5.45
N ILE A 184 23.95 5.84 6.22
CA ILE A 184 24.61 7.03 6.72
C ILE A 184 25.87 7.25 5.90
N SER A 185 25.94 8.36 5.18
CA SER A 185 27.12 8.80 4.43
C SER A 185 27.83 9.95 5.14
N GLY A 186 29.15 10.06 4.92
CA GLY A 186 29.99 11.10 5.53
C GLY A 186 30.45 12.20 4.58
N PHE A 187 29.90 12.32 3.38
CA PHE A 187 30.30 13.34 2.42
C PHE A 187 29.71 14.71 2.79
N GLY A 188 30.57 15.65 3.24
CA GLY A 188 30.13 17.00 3.61
C GLY A 188 29.44 17.13 4.97
N GLY A 189 29.33 16.06 5.74
CA GLY A 189 28.63 15.92 7.01
C GLY A 189 27.99 14.52 7.11
N LEU A 190 27.55 14.10 8.29
CA LEU A 190 26.82 12.85 8.42
C LEU A 190 25.38 13.06 7.95
N MET A 191 24.94 12.28 6.99
CA MET A 191 23.58 12.32 6.47
C MET A 191 22.98 10.91 6.43
N ALA A 192 21.78 10.75 6.98
CA ALA A 192 21.00 9.53 6.82
C ALA A 192 20.07 9.67 5.61
N THR A 193 20.06 8.67 4.76
CA THR A 193 19.16 8.56 3.60
C THR A 193 18.50 7.20 3.59
N LYS A 194 17.39 7.07 2.86
CA LYS A 194 16.77 5.76 2.61
C LYS A 194 17.80 4.80 2.06
N SER A 195 17.81 3.57 2.55
CA SER A 195 18.58 2.49 1.92
C SER A 195 18.07 2.25 0.51
N ASP A 196 18.97 1.88 -0.40
CA ASP A 196 18.63 1.55 -1.79
C ASP A 196 17.55 0.46 -1.83
N PRO A 197 16.38 0.73 -2.44
CA PRO A 197 15.27 -0.23 -2.48
C PRO A 197 15.60 -1.49 -3.29
N THR A 198 16.64 -1.47 -4.13
CA THR A 198 17.11 -2.66 -4.86
C THR A 198 17.84 -3.67 -3.98
N ARG A 199 18.21 -3.27 -2.76
CA ARG A 199 18.71 -4.18 -1.73
C ARG A 199 17.53 -4.53 -0.84
N GLU A 200 16.81 -5.57 -1.20
CA GLU A 200 15.77 -6.19 -0.37
C GLU A 200 16.32 -6.57 1.02
N ARG A 201 16.39 -5.59 1.90
CA ARG A 201 16.40 -5.88 3.33
C ARG A 201 14.96 -5.73 3.80
N ALA A 202 14.39 -6.82 4.27
CA ALA A 202 13.13 -6.84 4.98
C ALA A 202 13.20 -5.81 6.11
N GLY A 203 12.51 -4.66 6.00
CA GLY A 203 12.54 -3.68 7.07
C GLY A 203 12.10 -2.26 6.73
N GLN A 204 11.87 -1.92 5.47
CA GLN A 204 11.32 -0.58 5.16
C GLN A 204 9.82 -0.55 5.43
N LEU A 205 9.39 0.34 6.33
CA LEU A 205 8.01 0.46 6.78
C LEU A 205 7.44 1.82 6.41
N LYS A 206 6.20 1.83 5.93
CA LYS A 206 5.41 3.02 5.62
C LYS A 206 4.67 3.57 6.83
N GLU A 207 4.91 3.01 7.99
CA GLU A 207 4.30 3.44 9.24
C GLU A 207 5.28 3.39 10.40
N VAL A 208 5.05 4.25 11.39
CA VAL A 208 5.74 4.28 12.67
C VAL A 208 4.70 4.36 13.78
N THR A 209 4.80 3.50 14.78
CA THR A 209 3.86 3.42 15.89
C THR A 209 4.54 3.82 17.21
N LEU A 210 3.96 4.80 17.91
CA LEU A 210 4.25 5.06 19.32
C LEU A 210 3.37 4.19 20.20
N THR A 211 3.96 3.52 21.18
CA THR A 211 3.23 2.77 22.20
C THR A 211 3.21 3.55 23.52
N GLY A 212 1.98 3.78 24.08
CA GLY A 212 1.74 4.57 25.27
C GLY A 212 2.38 4.08 26.56
N PRO A 213 2.19 4.77 27.66
CA PRO A 213 1.03 5.61 27.97
C PRO A 213 1.11 7.05 27.40
N PHE A 214 -0.08 7.62 27.11
CA PHE A 214 -0.24 8.99 26.65
C PHE A 214 -0.94 9.85 27.69
N GLN A 215 -0.63 11.16 27.70
CA GLN A 215 -1.19 12.13 28.65
C GLN A 215 -1.69 13.36 27.90
N SER A 216 -2.87 13.86 28.27
CA SER A 216 -3.42 15.10 27.76
C SER A 216 -2.53 16.30 28.14
N GLY A 217 -2.35 17.22 27.21
CA GLY A 217 -1.44 18.37 27.35
C GLY A 217 0.03 18.07 27.08
N SER A 218 0.39 16.79 26.84
CA SER A 218 1.77 16.40 26.56
C SER A 218 2.03 16.32 25.06
N SER A 219 3.24 16.68 24.64
CA SER A 219 3.73 16.48 23.28
C SER A 219 4.53 15.17 23.18
N TYR A 220 4.54 14.59 21.98
CA TYR A 220 5.23 13.35 21.63
C TYR A 220 5.89 13.51 20.28
N CYS A 221 6.96 12.75 20.02
CA CYS A 221 7.67 12.78 18.76
C CYS A 221 7.86 11.38 18.19
N PHE A 222 7.57 11.23 16.90
CA PHE A 222 8.09 10.12 16.10
C PHE A 222 9.49 10.46 15.59
N SER A 223 10.36 9.48 15.55
CA SER A 223 11.59 9.51 14.78
C SER A 223 11.34 8.81 13.45
N VAL A 224 11.62 9.50 12.33
CA VAL A 224 11.34 9.00 10.97
C VAL A 224 12.52 9.21 10.03
N ILE A 225 12.54 8.49 8.91
CA ILE A 225 13.53 8.67 7.85
C ILE A 225 13.36 10.07 7.23
N PRO A 226 14.43 10.87 7.10
CA PRO A 226 14.36 12.20 6.48
C PRO A 226 14.25 12.12 4.95
N GLY A 227 13.81 13.21 4.32
CA GLY A 227 13.85 13.42 2.87
C GLY A 227 12.52 13.65 2.18
N ALA A 228 11.37 13.38 2.84
CA ALA A 228 10.07 13.66 2.27
C ALA A 228 9.69 15.15 2.38
N VAL A 229 9.00 15.68 1.37
CA VAL A 229 8.49 17.06 1.32
C VAL A 229 7.02 17.05 0.95
N ASN A 230 6.19 17.74 1.77
CA ASN A 230 4.74 17.85 1.58
C ASN A 230 4.03 16.49 1.40
N LEU A 231 4.49 15.49 2.14
CA LEU A 231 3.94 14.16 2.11
C LEU A 231 2.60 14.11 2.86
N PRO A 232 1.53 13.58 2.25
CA PRO A 232 0.32 13.26 2.99
C PRO A 232 0.61 12.21 4.07
N VAL A 233 0.24 12.52 5.31
CA VAL A 233 0.40 11.63 6.45
C VAL A 233 -0.91 11.48 7.19
N ARG A 234 -1.10 10.30 7.78
CA ARG A 234 -2.27 9.98 8.60
C ARG A 234 -1.80 9.58 9.99
N LEU A 235 -2.38 10.21 11.03
CA LEU A 235 -2.25 9.77 12.40
C LEU A 235 -3.48 8.95 12.77
N THR A 236 -3.26 7.74 13.27
CA THR A 236 -4.31 6.86 13.79
C THR A 236 -4.09 6.67 15.29
N PHE A 237 -5.06 7.06 16.08
CA PHE A 237 -5.10 6.86 17.53
C PHE A 237 -5.91 5.61 17.81
N GLU A 238 -5.37 4.66 18.54
CA GLU A 238 -5.99 3.37 18.87
C GLU A 238 -6.07 3.21 20.39
N ASP A 239 -7.23 2.80 20.89
CA ASP A 239 -7.44 2.46 22.29
C ASP A 239 -7.16 0.97 22.57
N GLY A 240 -7.40 0.53 23.82
CA GLY A 240 -7.21 -0.86 24.23
C GLY A 240 -8.26 -1.85 23.71
N GLN A 241 -9.28 -1.36 23.00
CA GLN A 241 -10.36 -2.16 22.41
C GLN A 241 -10.31 -2.17 20.87
N GLY A 242 -9.26 -1.58 20.26
CA GLY A 242 -9.10 -1.49 18.82
C GLY A 242 -9.95 -0.39 18.16
N ARG A 243 -10.57 0.50 18.95
CA ARG A 243 -11.29 1.65 18.43
C ARG A 243 -10.29 2.71 17.96
N THR A 244 -10.57 3.36 16.83
CA THR A 244 -9.62 4.29 16.22
C THR A 244 -10.23 5.66 15.98
N GLN A 245 -9.37 6.68 16.02
CA GLN A 245 -9.64 8.02 15.49
C GLN A 245 -8.50 8.40 14.55
N ARG A 246 -8.78 9.14 13.48
CA ARG A 246 -7.82 9.50 12.44
C ARG A 246 -7.77 10.98 12.20
N VAL A 247 -6.57 11.48 11.94
CA VAL A 247 -6.29 12.85 11.52
C VAL A 247 -5.33 12.81 10.35
N GLU A 248 -5.64 13.55 9.30
CA GLU A 248 -4.78 13.69 8.14
C GLU A 248 -4.06 15.04 8.17
N SER A 249 -2.84 15.07 7.67
CA SER A 249 -2.02 16.28 7.60
C SER A 249 -1.02 16.18 6.46
N LEU A 250 -0.31 17.27 6.17
CA LEU A 250 0.87 17.29 5.32
C LEU A 250 2.10 17.44 6.19
N ALA A 251 3.14 16.67 5.92
CA ALA A 251 4.39 16.72 6.66
C ALA A 251 5.62 16.77 5.75
N SER A 252 6.68 17.40 6.25
CA SER A 252 8.00 17.41 5.61
C SER A 252 9.03 16.90 6.59
N PHE A 253 9.84 15.93 6.17
CA PHE A 253 10.77 15.21 7.05
C PHE A 253 12.21 15.67 6.79
N SER A 254 12.67 16.64 7.55
CA SER A 254 14.04 17.16 7.48
C SER A 254 14.83 16.78 8.73
N ALA A 255 16.03 16.24 8.55
CA ALA A 255 16.92 15.91 9.67
C ALA A 255 17.19 17.14 10.53
N GLY A 256 17.12 16.99 11.84
CA GLY A 256 17.39 18.06 12.80
C GLY A 256 16.33 19.15 12.92
N ASN A 257 15.30 19.17 12.09
CA ASN A 257 14.20 20.14 12.14
C ASN A 257 12.89 19.41 12.47
N PRO A 258 12.36 19.55 13.70
CA PRO A 258 11.09 18.94 14.06
C PRO A 258 9.93 19.53 13.26
N MET A 259 9.16 18.68 12.59
CA MET A 259 7.86 19.03 12.02
C MET A 259 6.81 18.97 13.13
N ASP A 260 6.13 20.08 13.42
CA ASP A 260 5.08 20.12 14.44
C ASP A 260 3.70 20.08 13.77
N LEU A 261 2.96 19.00 14.01
CA LEU A 261 1.59 18.81 13.54
C LEU A 261 0.55 19.54 14.43
N GLY A 262 1.03 20.22 15.48
CA GLY A 262 0.21 21.02 16.37
C GLY A 262 -0.53 20.21 17.45
N ASN A 263 -1.61 20.82 17.96
CA ASN A 263 -2.45 20.19 18.96
C ASN A 263 -3.55 19.37 18.30
N ILE A 264 -3.65 18.10 18.68
CA ILE A 264 -4.62 17.14 18.17
C ILE A 264 -5.59 16.77 19.29
N GLU A 265 -6.86 17.07 19.09
CA GLU A 265 -7.92 16.71 20.01
C GLU A 265 -8.36 15.26 19.78
N VAL A 266 -8.19 14.42 20.80
CA VAL A 266 -8.70 13.04 20.80
C VAL A 266 -9.99 13.03 21.61
N LYS A 267 -11.11 12.74 20.95
CA LYS A 267 -12.42 12.61 21.57
C LYS A 267 -12.56 11.29 22.30
N GLU A 268 -13.59 11.14 23.13
CA GLU A 268 -13.93 9.84 23.69
C GLU A 268 -14.13 8.80 22.57
N PHE A 269 -13.59 7.61 22.76
CA PHE A 269 -13.79 6.52 21.82
C PHE A 269 -15.20 5.95 21.99
N THR A 270 -16.00 6.11 20.96
CA THR A 270 -17.32 5.47 20.87
C THR A 270 -17.15 4.02 20.39
N GLU A 271 -18.17 3.18 20.63
CA GLU A 271 -18.18 1.83 20.04
C GLU A 271 -17.90 1.94 18.54
N PRO A 272 -16.99 1.11 18.00
CA PRO A 272 -16.64 1.21 16.60
C PRO A 272 -17.89 1.02 15.75
N SER A 273 -18.15 1.96 14.86
CA SER A 273 -19.13 1.71 13.80
C SER A 273 -18.70 0.46 13.03
N ALA A 274 -19.64 -0.43 12.76
CA ALA A 274 -19.38 -1.56 11.88
C ALA A 274 -18.97 -1.11 10.47
N PHE A 275 -19.21 0.16 10.13
CA PHE A 275 -18.84 0.80 8.87
C PHE A 275 -18.10 2.12 9.09
N GLU A 276 -17.00 2.28 8.38
CA GLU A 276 -16.21 3.50 8.31
C GLU A 276 -16.24 4.04 6.88
N ALA A 277 -16.55 5.33 6.70
CA ALA A 277 -16.51 5.96 5.39
C ALA A 277 -15.06 6.26 4.99
N LEU A 278 -14.63 5.81 3.82
CA LEU A 278 -13.39 6.26 3.19
C LEU A 278 -13.59 7.62 2.50
N PHE A 279 -14.69 7.76 1.81
CA PHE A 279 -15.20 9.04 1.31
C PHE A 279 -16.71 8.92 1.07
N THR A 280 -17.39 10.07 0.95
CA THR A 280 -18.81 10.14 0.65
C THR A 280 -19.06 10.98 -0.59
N ALA A 281 -20.14 10.67 -1.32
CA ALA A 281 -20.55 11.41 -2.49
C ALA A 281 -20.78 12.89 -2.16
N THR A 282 -20.23 13.75 -3.02
CA THR A 282 -20.32 15.21 -2.87
C THR A 282 -21.28 15.86 -3.85
N LYS A 283 -21.74 15.15 -4.86
CA LYS A 283 -22.74 15.66 -5.81
C LYS A 283 -24.11 15.77 -5.14
N GLU A 284 -24.70 16.93 -5.23
CA GLU A 284 -26.01 17.20 -4.64
C GLU A 284 -27.16 16.70 -5.54
N GLY A 285 -28.30 16.39 -4.93
CA GLY A 285 -29.54 16.06 -5.65
C GLY A 285 -29.59 14.67 -6.27
N ILE A 286 -28.59 13.82 -6.03
CA ILE A 286 -28.50 12.46 -6.58
C ILE A 286 -28.76 11.38 -5.52
N LYS A 287 -28.96 10.16 -5.99
CA LYS A 287 -28.84 8.93 -5.20
C LYS A 287 -27.43 8.37 -5.40
N PRO A 288 -26.54 8.44 -4.40
CA PRO A 288 -25.19 7.94 -4.56
C PRO A 288 -25.14 6.45 -4.87
N TYR A 289 -24.08 6.00 -5.51
CA TYR A 289 -23.74 4.59 -5.56
C TYR A 289 -22.73 4.29 -4.44
N VAL A 290 -23.06 3.33 -3.59
CA VAL A 290 -22.23 2.98 -2.43
C VAL A 290 -21.41 1.74 -2.75
N ILE A 291 -20.09 1.87 -2.62
CA ILE A 291 -19.14 0.77 -2.67
C ILE A 291 -18.83 0.37 -1.24
N VAL A 292 -19.02 -0.90 -0.92
CA VAL A 292 -18.74 -1.45 0.40
C VAL A 292 -17.67 -2.51 0.28
N PHE A 293 -16.53 -2.28 0.93
CA PHE A 293 -15.55 -3.32 1.18
C PHE A 293 -15.91 -4.06 2.46
N MET A 294 -15.87 -5.37 2.43
CA MET A 294 -16.15 -6.24 3.58
C MET A 294 -15.04 -7.25 3.79
N ALA A 295 -14.78 -7.61 5.04
CA ALA A 295 -13.76 -8.57 5.42
C ALA A 295 -14.33 -9.99 5.52
N ASP A 296 -13.73 -10.97 4.85
CA ASP A 296 -14.02 -12.40 5.09
C ASP A 296 -12.75 -13.14 5.52
N GLY A 297 -12.77 -13.65 6.75
CA GLY A 297 -11.69 -14.44 7.32
C GLY A 297 -10.55 -13.66 7.93
N PHE A 298 -10.76 -12.41 8.34
CA PHE A 298 -9.79 -11.61 9.08
C PHE A 298 -10.15 -11.59 10.57
N THR A 299 -9.20 -11.93 11.42
CA THR A 299 -9.30 -11.78 12.88
C THR A 299 -9.11 -10.32 13.29
N GLU A 300 -9.40 -9.99 14.56
CA GLU A 300 -9.17 -8.62 15.06
C GLU A 300 -7.70 -8.20 14.94
N ALA A 301 -6.75 -9.12 15.10
CA ALA A 301 -5.32 -8.86 14.92
C ALA A 301 -4.93 -8.52 13.45
N GLU A 302 -5.75 -8.93 12.49
CA GLU A 302 -5.53 -8.71 11.05
C GLU A 302 -6.35 -7.53 10.50
N ARG A 303 -7.06 -6.79 11.36
CA ARG A 303 -7.90 -5.66 10.96
C ARG A 303 -7.15 -4.61 10.14
N SER A 304 -5.95 -4.24 10.57
CA SER A 304 -5.11 -3.27 9.87
C SER A 304 -4.75 -3.72 8.45
N THR A 305 -4.40 -5.00 8.27
CA THR A 305 -4.11 -5.57 6.95
C THR A 305 -5.31 -5.45 6.01
N TYR A 306 -6.50 -5.77 6.51
CA TYR A 306 -7.73 -5.63 5.74
C TYR A 306 -8.03 -4.17 5.39
N GLN A 307 -7.92 -3.24 6.35
CA GLN A 307 -8.20 -1.83 6.14
C GLN A 307 -7.26 -1.22 5.08
N GLN A 308 -5.96 -1.46 5.20
CA GLN A 308 -4.97 -1.00 4.21
C GLN A 308 -5.25 -1.55 2.82
N ALA A 309 -5.66 -2.82 2.72
CA ALA A 309 -5.99 -3.42 1.44
C ALA A 309 -7.25 -2.79 0.82
N ALA A 310 -8.28 -2.51 1.62
CA ALA A 310 -9.50 -1.87 1.16
C ALA A 310 -9.24 -0.43 0.70
N GLU A 311 -8.46 0.34 1.47
CA GLU A 311 -8.02 1.69 1.13
C GLU A 311 -7.26 1.71 -0.20
N ALA A 312 -6.26 0.83 -0.35
CA ALA A 312 -5.47 0.73 -1.57
C ALA A 312 -6.31 0.32 -2.80
N ALA A 313 -7.33 -0.54 -2.61
CA ALA A 313 -8.24 -0.90 -3.69
C ALA A 313 -9.11 0.29 -4.12
N VAL A 314 -9.65 1.03 -3.16
CA VAL A 314 -10.47 2.23 -3.44
C VAL A 314 -9.65 3.30 -4.15
N ASP A 315 -8.47 3.62 -3.64
CA ASP A 315 -7.59 4.62 -4.25
C ASP A 315 -7.24 4.23 -5.69
N PHE A 316 -6.92 2.95 -5.91
CA PHE A 316 -6.64 2.44 -7.24
C PHE A 316 -7.86 2.54 -8.18
N MET A 317 -9.04 2.07 -7.75
CA MET A 317 -10.25 2.10 -8.57
C MET A 317 -10.63 3.52 -9.00
N PHE A 318 -10.49 4.49 -8.09
CA PHE A 318 -10.81 5.89 -8.37
C PHE A 318 -9.62 6.70 -8.94
N SER A 319 -8.49 6.07 -9.23
CA SER A 319 -7.44 6.64 -10.07
C SER A 319 -7.69 6.39 -11.56
N VAL A 320 -8.52 5.40 -11.92
CA VAL A 320 -8.79 4.96 -13.29
C VAL A 320 -9.99 5.69 -13.88
N GLN A 321 -9.86 6.17 -15.13
CA GLN A 321 -10.97 6.77 -15.86
C GLN A 321 -11.99 5.69 -16.31
N PRO A 322 -13.31 5.98 -16.24
CA PRO A 322 -13.93 7.27 -15.92
C PRO A 322 -14.29 7.43 -14.41
N PHE A 323 -13.99 6.46 -13.55
CA PHE A 323 -14.35 6.51 -12.12
C PHE A 323 -13.70 7.68 -11.39
N ARG A 324 -12.49 8.07 -11.79
CA ARG A 324 -11.81 9.26 -11.29
C ARG A 324 -12.64 10.52 -11.52
N GLU A 325 -13.15 10.72 -12.74
CA GLU A 325 -13.98 11.87 -13.11
C GLU A 325 -15.31 11.90 -12.34
N PHE A 326 -15.91 10.73 -12.15
CA PHE A 326 -17.22 10.59 -11.53
C PHE A 326 -17.17 10.27 -10.03
N LYS A 327 -16.03 10.44 -9.37
CA LYS A 327 -15.88 10.11 -7.95
C LYS A 327 -16.94 10.78 -7.07
N GLU A 328 -17.39 11.99 -7.43
CA GLU A 328 -18.40 12.75 -6.71
C GLU A 328 -19.76 12.06 -6.59
N TYR A 329 -20.05 11.05 -7.43
CA TYR A 329 -21.29 10.25 -7.40
C TYR A 329 -21.23 9.05 -6.48
N PHE A 330 -20.06 8.72 -5.98
CA PHE A 330 -19.82 7.51 -5.21
C PHE A 330 -19.58 7.82 -3.74
N SER A 331 -19.94 6.85 -2.89
CA SER A 331 -19.44 6.74 -1.53
C SER A 331 -18.74 5.40 -1.37
N ALA A 332 -17.67 5.35 -0.58
CA ALA A 332 -16.96 4.11 -0.28
C ALA A 332 -16.86 3.90 1.23
N TYR A 333 -17.17 2.68 1.69
CA TYR A 333 -17.17 2.29 3.09
C TYR A 333 -16.36 1.02 3.30
N ILE A 334 -15.67 0.95 4.42
CA ILE A 334 -15.12 -0.28 4.99
C ILE A 334 -16.11 -0.83 5.98
N GLY A 335 -16.58 -2.08 5.76
CA GLY A 335 -17.41 -2.84 6.70
C GLY A 335 -16.54 -3.83 7.48
N TRP A 336 -16.53 -3.72 8.80
CA TRP A 336 -15.72 -4.58 9.66
C TRP A 336 -16.58 -5.52 10.51
N LYS A 337 -16.25 -6.79 10.40
CA LYS A 337 -16.75 -7.86 11.27
C LYS A 337 -15.64 -8.88 11.45
N ALA A 338 -15.06 -8.93 12.64
CA ALA A 338 -13.96 -9.86 12.95
C ALA A 338 -14.39 -11.31 12.80
N SER A 339 -13.51 -12.11 12.25
CA SER A 339 -13.57 -13.57 12.26
C SER A 339 -13.00 -14.13 13.56
N LYS A 340 -13.46 -15.31 13.96
CA LYS A 340 -12.86 -16.05 15.09
C LYS A 340 -11.51 -16.66 14.72
N GLU A 341 -11.37 -17.09 13.48
CA GLU A 341 -10.20 -17.73 12.92
C GLU A 341 -9.81 -17.04 11.62
N SER A 342 -8.51 -17.05 11.31
CA SER A 342 -7.99 -16.56 10.05
C SER A 342 -8.30 -17.54 8.91
N GLY A 343 -8.63 -17.02 7.73
CA GLY A 343 -8.82 -17.82 6.53
C GLY A 343 -10.19 -17.63 5.85
N PRO A 344 -10.32 -18.09 4.60
CA PRO A 344 -11.49 -17.84 3.77
C PRO A 344 -12.75 -18.46 4.36
N GLY A 345 -13.87 -17.77 4.21
CA GLY A 345 -15.20 -18.25 4.60
C GLY A 345 -15.51 -18.18 6.08
N GLN A 346 -14.61 -17.70 6.92
CA GLN A 346 -14.79 -17.71 8.37
C GLN A 346 -15.73 -16.63 8.90
N THR A 347 -16.03 -15.59 8.11
CA THR A 347 -16.96 -14.52 8.51
C THR A 347 -18.29 -14.60 7.76
N TRP A 348 -18.22 -14.66 6.44
CA TRP A 348 -19.40 -14.62 5.55
C TRP A 348 -19.60 -15.91 4.77
N GLY A 349 -18.66 -16.83 4.89
CA GLY A 349 -18.78 -18.15 4.31
C GLY A 349 -18.50 -18.20 2.81
N THR A 350 -17.45 -17.51 2.36
CA THR A 350 -16.93 -17.69 0.99
C THR A 350 -16.70 -19.16 0.71
N VAL A 351 -17.30 -19.66 -0.35
CA VAL A 351 -17.14 -21.04 -0.80
C VAL A 351 -16.27 -21.02 -2.03
N THR A 352 -15.22 -21.83 -2.07
CA THR A 352 -14.49 -22.11 -3.30
C THR A 352 -15.16 -23.25 -4.04
N THR A 353 -15.59 -22.99 -5.27
CA THR A 353 -16.13 -24.01 -6.19
C THR A 353 -15.03 -24.58 -7.08
N GLY A 354 -15.39 -25.49 -7.99
CA GLY A 354 -14.42 -26.05 -8.94
C GLY A 354 -13.62 -24.97 -9.68
N GLY A 355 -12.28 -25.13 -9.75
CA GLY A 355 -11.36 -24.14 -10.32
C GLY A 355 -10.99 -22.99 -9.39
N GLY A 356 -11.31 -23.08 -8.07
CA GLY A 356 -10.95 -22.07 -7.08
C GLY A 356 -11.80 -20.81 -7.10
N MET A 357 -12.94 -20.80 -7.82
CA MET A 357 -13.86 -19.65 -7.87
C MET A 357 -14.50 -19.38 -6.52
N GLY A 358 -14.37 -18.15 -6.02
CA GLY A 358 -15.07 -17.69 -4.83
C GLY A 358 -16.52 -17.33 -5.18
N SER A 359 -17.50 -17.77 -4.38
CA SER A 359 -18.90 -17.40 -4.57
C SER A 359 -19.69 -17.37 -3.28
N TYR A 360 -20.86 -16.71 -3.33
CA TYR A 360 -21.82 -16.64 -2.24
C TYR A 360 -23.19 -17.13 -2.73
N GLY A 361 -23.76 -18.16 -2.10
CA GLY A 361 -25.14 -18.55 -2.36
C GLY A 361 -26.13 -17.43 -1.97
N GLN A 362 -27.33 -17.44 -2.57
CA GLN A 362 -28.35 -16.39 -2.39
C GLN A 362 -28.63 -16.04 -0.92
N ALA A 363 -28.75 -17.04 -0.05
CA ALA A 363 -29.00 -16.81 1.38
C ALA A 363 -27.89 -16.00 2.06
N ARG A 364 -26.63 -16.22 1.66
CA ARG A 364 -25.49 -15.48 2.20
C ARG A 364 -25.43 -14.05 1.65
N ARG A 365 -25.69 -13.88 0.35
CA ARG A 365 -25.80 -12.54 -0.24
C ARG A 365 -26.89 -11.73 0.45
N ASN A 366 -28.05 -12.32 0.70
CA ASN A 366 -29.11 -11.66 1.46
C ASN A 366 -28.65 -11.24 2.86
N ALA A 367 -27.97 -12.13 3.60
CA ALA A 367 -27.45 -11.80 4.93
C ALA A 367 -26.41 -10.66 4.90
N ILE A 368 -25.57 -10.60 3.87
CA ILE A 368 -24.61 -9.50 3.65
C ILE A 368 -25.36 -8.19 3.44
N TYR A 369 -26.35 -8.16 2.54
CA TYR A 369 -27.14 -6.97 2.26
C TYR A 369 -28.03 -6.54 3.42
N ASP A 370 -28.59 -7.48 4.18
CA ASP A 370 -29.35 -7.19 5.40
C ASP A 370 -28.46 -6.50 6.45
N TRP A 371 -27.23 -6.98 6.61
CA TRP A 371 -26.27 -6.37 7.52
C TRP A 371 -25.85 -4.95 7.07
N ILE A 372 -25.62 -4.74 5.77
CA ILE A 372 -25.32 -3.42 5.21
C ILE A 372 -26.51 -2.48 5.45
N ASN A 373 -27.73 -2.91 5.17
CA ASN A 373 -28.93 -2.12 5.37
C ASN A 373 -29.14 -1.69 6.83
N GLN A 374 -28.76 -2.54 7.77
CA GLN A 374 -28.88 -2.25 9.19
C GLN A 374 -27.75 -1.38 9.75
N GLN A 375 -26.55 -1.48 9.21
CA GLN A 375 -25.34 -0.93 9.83
C GLN A 375 -24.66 0.17 9.02
N CYS A 376 -24.71 0.15 7.67
CA CYS A 376 -24.07 1.17 6.85
C CYS A 376 -24.83 2.50 6.94
N PRO A 377 -24.20 3.59 7.43
CA PRO A 377 -24.91 4.82 7.78
C PRO A 377 -25.71 5.41 6.62
N GLU A 378 -25.15 5.44 5.42
CA GLU A 378 -25.76 6.05 4.23
C GLU A 378 -26.96 5.24 3.69
N VAL A 379 -26.86 3.92 3.75
CA VAL A 379 -27.93 3.01 3.36
C VAL A 379 -29.04 3.00 4.41
N LYS A 380 -28.67 2.88 5.69
CA LYS A 380 -29.57 2.90 6.83
C LYS A 380 -30.41 4.19 6.91
N SER A 381 -29.83 5.33 6.54
CA SER A 381 -30.53 6.61 6.51
C SER A 381 -31.54 6.75 5.36
N GLY A 382 -31.50 5.83 4.38
CA GLY A 382 -32.32 5.88 3.17
C GLY A 382 -31.78 6.87 2.11
N LYS A 383 -30.62 7.48 2.32
CA LYS A 383 -29.98 8.37 1.33
C LYS A 383 -29.62 7.58 0.06
N THR A 384 -29.15 6.35 0.23
CA THR A 384 -28.83 5.44 -0.87
C THR A 384 -29.78 4.23 -0.84
N PRO A 385 -30.47 3.90 -1.94
CA PRO A 385 -31.23 2.67 -2.07
C PRO A 385 -30.30 1.46 -1.99
N LEU A 386 -30.77 0.36 -1.39
CA LEU A 386 -29.98 -0.86 -1.26
C LEU A 386 -29.55 -1.45 -2.63
N ASP A 387 -30.33 -1.17 -3.69
CA ASP A 387 -30.01 -1.58 -5.07
C ASP A 387 -28.86 -0.76 -5.71
N ASN A 388 -28.48 0.35 -5.08
CA ASN A 388 -27.29 1.13 -5.43
C ASN A 388 -26.06 0.78 -4.57
N VAL A 389 -25.94 -0.48 -4.14
CA VAL A 389 -24.82 -0.95 -3.33
C VAL A 389 -24.09 -2.08 -4.04
N GLY A 390 -22.79 -1.90 -4.23
CA GLY A 390 -21.87 -2.94 -4.68
C GLY A 390 -20.95 -3.40 -3.56
N VAL A 391 -20.77 -4.71 -3.42
CA VAL A 391 -19.97 -5.30 -2.34
C VAL A 391 -18.71 -5.95 -2.89
N PHE A 392 -17.58 -5.49 -2.37
CA PHE A 392 -16.26 -6.09 -2.59
C PHE A 392 -15.88 -6.85 -1.32
N MET A 393 -15.90 -8.17 -1.41
CA MET A 393 -15.52 -9.01 -0.29
C MET A 393 -14.04 -9.34 -0.38
N LEU A 394 -13.21 -8.65 0.41
CA LEU A 394 -11.81 -9.01 0.53
C LEU A 394 -11.68 -10.27 1.38
N VAL A 395 -11.07 -11.29 0.80
CA VAL A 395 -10.95 -12.61 1.41
C VAL A 395 -9.52 -12.84 1.87
N ASN A 396 -9.35 -13.24 3.13
CA ASN A 396 -8.06 -13.66 3.67
C ASN A 396 -7.73 -15.09 3.20
N ASN A 397 -7.38 -15.21 1.93
CA ASN A 397 -7.12 -16.50 1.30
C ASN A 397 -5.71 -17.01 1.61
N THR A 398 -5.56 -18.33 1.71
CA THR A 398 -4.28 -19.03 1.85
C THR A 398 -3.81 -19.71 0.57
N SER A 399 -4.73 -19.88 -0.37
CA SER A 399 -4.53 -20.45 -1.71
C SER A 399 -5.22 -19.55 -2.73
N TYR A 400 -4.95 -19.79 -4.01
CA TYR A 400 -5.59 -19.06 -5.09
C TYR A 400 -7.12 -19.02 -4.95
N LEU A 401 -7.67 -17.82 -5.06
CA LEU A 401 -9.10 -17.58 -5.15
C LEU A 401 -9.35 -16.83 -6.46
N ARG A 402 -9.98 -17.50 -7.42
CA ARG A 402 -10.42 -16.84 -8.66
C ARG A 402 -11.60 -15.93 -8.33
N PRO A 403 -11.51 -14.63 -8.56
CA PRO A 403 -12.63 -13.74 -8.37
C PRO A 403 -13.75 -14.04 -9.38
N VAL A 404 -14.98 -13.78 -8.99
CA VAL A 404 -16.17 -13.87 -9.82
C VAL A 404 -17.19 -12.87 -9.29
N CYS A 405 -17.86 -12.16 -10.16
CA CYS A 405 -18.94 -11.26 -9.76
C CYS A 405 -20.28 -11.99 -9.68
N ASP A 406 -20.80 -12.18 -8.48
CA ASP A 406 -22.17 -12.65 -8.23
C ASP A 406 -23.15 -11.47 -8.28
N TRP A 407 -23.82 -11.25 -9.38
CA TRP A 407 -24.76 -10.16 -9.57
C TRP A 407 -26.22 -10.60 -9.54
N GLU A 408 -27.11 -9.67 -9.22
CA GLU A 408 -28.55 -9.86 -9.14
C GLU A 408 -29.31 -8.95 -10.10
N ASN A 409 -30.51 -9.33 -10.45
CA ASN A 409 -31.35 -8.59 -11.39
C ASN A 409 -31.71 -7.18 -10.90
N ASN A 410 -31.77 -6.98 -9.57
CA ASN A 410 -32.05 -5.69 -8.94
C ASN A 410 -30.89 -4.68 -8.99
N GLY A 411 -29.74 -5.05 -9.50
CA GLY A 411 -28.57 -4.16 -9.57
C GLY A 411 -27.48 -4.43 -8.55
N ARG A 412 -27.73 -5.25 -7.54
CA ARG A 412 -26.76 -5.64 -6.50
C ARG A 412 -25.70 -6.58 -7.06
N PHE A 413 -24.52 -6.57 -6.45
CA PHE A 413 -23.49 -7.58 -6.70
C PHE A 413 -22.62 -7.81 -5.48
N VAL A 414 -22.05 -9.00 -5.39
CA VAL A 414 -21.01 -9.34 -4.43
C VAL A 414 -19.84 -9.94 -5.21
N THR A 415 -18.67 -9.37 -5.05
CA THR A 415 -17.44 -9.85 -5.69
C THR A 415 -16.43 -10.28 -4.62
N PRO A 416 -16.20 -11.58 -4.42
CA PRO A 416 -15.09 -12.06 -3.58
C PRO A 416 -13.75 -11.89 -4.30
N VAL A 417 -12.81 -11.25 -3.63
CA VAL A 417 -11.47 -10.97 -4.13
C VAL A 417 -10.44 -11.42 -3.11
N GLY A 418 -9.55 -12.33 -3.48
CA GLY A 418 -8.48 -12.82 -2.63
C GLY A 418 -7.30 -11.85 -2.58
N LEU A 419 -6.82 -11.52 -1.38
CA LEU A 419 -5.67 -10.62 -1.22
C LEU A 419 -4.33 -11.23 -1.67
N LYS A 420 -4.21 -12.55 -1.61
CA LYS A 420 -2.98 -13.24 -1.96
C LYS A 420 -3.16 -13.98 -3.30
N PRO A 421 -2.68 -13.39 -4.38
CA PRO A 421 -2.65 -14.10 -5.65
C PRO A 421 -1.63 -15.23 -5.53
N ASN A 422 -2.07 -16.47 -5.61
CA ASN A 422 -1.15 -17.62 -5.64
C ASN A 422 -0.98 -18.14 -7.08
N TRP A 423 -0.56 -17.23 -7.95
CA TRP A 423 -0.42 -17.50 -9.38
C TRP A 423 0.83 -18.31 -9.74
N SER A 424 1.83 -18.36 -8.86
CA SER A 424 3.13 -18.97 -9.19
C SER A 424 3.09 -20.48 -9.46
N ALA A 425 2.05 -21.18 -8.98
CA ALA A 425 2.00 -22.64 -9.10
C ALA A 425 1.02 -23.16 -10.17
N THR A 426 0.01 -22.38 -10.56
CA THR A 426 -1.10 -22.87 -11.41
C THR A 426 -1.11 -22.29 -12.82
N ALA A 427 -0.44 -21.19 -13.06
CA ALA A 427 -0.34 -20.58 -14.40
C ALA A 427 0.28 -21.54 -15.46
N SER A 428 1.09 -22.51 -15.03
CA SER A 428 1.65 -23.53 -15.93
C SER A 428 0.65 -24.59 -16.38
N LEU A 429 -0.53 -24.69 -15.76
CA LEU A 429 -1.49 -25.76 -16.04
C LEU A 429 -2.48 -25.46 -17.17
N TRP A 430 -2.69 -24.17 -17.51
CA TRP A 430 -3.79 -23.80 -18.42
C TRP A 430 -3.35 -23.26 -19.79
N GLY A 431 -2.08 -23.03 -20.05
CA GLY A 431 -1.55 -22.75 -21.39
C GLY A 431 -2.13 -21.52 -22.10
N PHE A 432 -2.70 -20.56 -21.37
CA PHE A 432 -3.34 -19.40 -21.96
C PHE A 432 -2.34 -18.29 -22.27
N GLY A 433 -2.41 -17.78 -23.48
CA GLY A 433 -1.68 -16.58 -23.91
C GLY A 433 -2.32 -15.32 -23.32
N GLY A 434 -2.00 -15.04 -22.06
CA GLY A 434 -2.43 -13.83 -21.35
C GLY A 434 -1.28 -13.22 -20.56
N THR A 435 -1.44 -11.97 -20.17
CA THR A 435 -0.53 -11.29 -19.26
C THR A 435 -0.83 -11.78 -17.84
N TRP A 436 0.11 -12.49 -17.22
CA TRP A 436 -0.04 -13.05 -15.90
C TRP A 436 1.04 -12.46 -14.99
N GLY A 437 0.65 -11.67 -14.04
CA GLY A 437 1.59 -10.91 -13.26
C GLY A 437 2.33 -9.89 -14.13
N ASN A 438 3.65 -9.78 -13.96
CA ASN A 438 4.49 -8.87 -14.73
C ASN A 438 5.21 -9.57 -15.90
N TYR A 439 4.56 -10.49 -16.59
CA TYR A 439 5.16 -11.18 -17.74
C TYR A 439 4.13 -11.47 -18.85
N GLU A 440 4.65 -11.61 -20.07
CA GLU A 440 3.93 -12.06 -21.26
C GLU A 440 4.53 -13.35 -21.79
N TRP A 441 3.71 -14.13 -22.49
CA TRP A 441 4.18 -15.19 -23.34
C TRP A 441 4.46 -14.63 -24.73
N ARG A 442 5.72 -14.70 -25.16
CA ARG A 442 6.18 -14.30 -26.50
C ARG A 442 6.79 -15.51 -27.20
N ASP A 443 7.00 -15.40 -28.52
CA ASP A 443 7.74 -16.40 -29.29
C ASP A 443 9.09 -16.68 -28.62
N GLY A 444 9.26 -17.88 -28.10
CA GLY A 444 10.46 -18.28 -27.36
C GLY A 444 10.30 -18.41 -25.83
N GLY A 445 9.13 -18.11 -25.27
CA GLY A 445 8.86 -18.38 -23.85
C GLY A 445 8.35 -17.19 -23.05
N LYS A 446 8.44 -17.34 -21.73
CA LYS A 446 8.02 -16.32 -20.77
C LYS A 446 8.96 -15.11 -20.79
N HIS A 447 8.42 -13.92 -21.04
CA HIS A 447 9.13 -12.66 -20.96
C HIS A 447 8.62 -11.87 -19.73
N VAL A 448 9.53 -11.50 -18.83
CA VAL A 448 9.22 -10.65 -17.70
C VAL A 448 9.21 -9.21 -18.16
N LEU A 449 8.08 -8.52 -17.94
CA LEU A 449 7.92 -7.12 -18.34
C LEU A 449 8.77 -6.21 -17.46
N THR A 450 9.50 -5.32 -18.10
CA THR A 450 10.23 -4.24 -17.43
C THR A 450 9.29 -3.11 -17.04
N ASP A 451 9.71 -2.22 -16.14
CA ASP A 451 8.95 -1.00 -15.78
C ASP A 451 8.60 -0.15 -17.03
N ALA A 452 9.50 -0.08 -18.00
CA ALA A 452 9.25 0.63 -19.26
C ALA A 452 8.14 -0.01 -20.08
N GLU A 453 8.16 -1.34 -20.21
CA GLU A 453 7.13 -2.09 -20.92
C GLU A 453 5.78 -2.04 -20.20
N LEU A 454 5.76 -2.11 -18.86
CA LEU A 454 4.54 -1.95 -18.07
C LEU A 454 3.94 -0.55 -18.27
N THR A 455 4.78 0.49 -18.31
CA THR A 455 4.35 1.86 -18.62
C THR A 455 3.80 1.97 -20.04
N GLU A 456 4.49 1.39 -21.02
CA GLU A 456 4.07 1.41 -22.42
C GLU A 456 2.75 0.66 -22.62
N LEU A 457 2.54 -0.44 -21.89
CA LEU A 457 1.29 -1.20 -21.89
C LEU A 457 0.15 -0.50 -21.11
N GLY A 458 0.43 0.60 -20.42
CA GLY A 458 -0.57 1.40 -19.74
C GLY A 458 -0.97 0.87 -18.35
N TYR A 459 -0.17 0.00 -17.73
CA TYR A 459 -0.41 -0.38 -16.34
C TYR A 459 -0.19 0.78 -15.39
N ALA A 460 -1.06 0.92 -14.39
CA ALA A 460 -0.93 1.94 -13.37
C ALA A 460 0.15 1.58 -12.36
N ARG A 461 0.94 2.55 -11.95
CA ARG A 461 1.90 2.42 -10.86
C ARG A 461 1.30 2.99 -9.58
N PHE A 462 1.35 2.21 -8.51
CA PHE A 462 0.88 2.59 -7.19
C PHE A 462 2.07 2.56 -6.22
N GLY A 463 2.65 3.71 -5.93
CA GLY A 463 3.90 3.78 -5.20
C GLY A 463 5.02 3.01 -5.92
N SER A 464 5.59 2.00 -5.28
CA SER A 464 6.60 1.11 -5.87
C SER A 464 6.02 -0.13 -6.57
N THR A 465 4.70 -0.33 -6.57
CA THR A 465 4.05 -1.56 -7.04
C THR A 465 3.25 -1.29 -8.31
N TRP A 466 3.40 -2.17 -9.30
CA TRP A 466 2.57 -2.16 -10.49
C TRP A 466 1.28 -2.95 -10.25
N ALA A 467 0.15 -2.37 -10.65
CA ALA A 467 -1.12 -3.07 -10.69
C ALA A 467 -1.21 -3.85 -12.02
N VAL A 468 -0.85 -5.11 -11.96
CA VAL A 468 -0.86 -6.04 -13.08
C VAL A 468 -1.91 -7.13 -12.88
N ASP A 469 -2.12 -7.94 -13.91
CA ASP A 469 -3.01 -9.10 -13.82
C ASP A 469 -2.66 -9.98 -12.60
N GLY A 470 -3.70 -10.41 -11.86
CA GLY A 470 -3.57 -11.12 -10.60
C GLY A 470 -3.34 -10.24 -9.36
N ASP A 471 -3.19 -8.94 -9.51
CA ASP A 471 -3.29 -7.99 -8.41
C ASP A 471 -4.77 -7.82 -8.02
N TYR A 472 -5.08 -7.98 -6.73
CA TYR A 472 -6.46 -7.88 -6.24
C TYR A 472 -7.15 -6.56 -6.58
N ARG A 473 -6.40 -5.48 -6.81
CA ARG A 473 -6.91 -4.17 -7.19
C ARG A 473 -7.43 -4.17 -8.62
N ASN A 474 -6.72 -4.84 -9.54
CA ASN A 474 -7.21 -5.07 -10.91
C ASN A 474 -8.44 -5.95 -10.93
N GLU A 475 -8.49 -6.97 -10.09
CA GLU A 475 -9.66 -7.81 -9.93
C GLU A 475 -10.88 -7.02 -9.41
N CYS A 476 -10.66 -6.04 -8.53
CA CYS A 476 -11.72 -5.11 -8.13
C CYS A 476 -12.23 -4.28 -9.31
N LEU A 477 -11.35 -3.81 -10.22
CA LEU A 477 -11.78 -3.12 -11.43
C LEU A 477 -12.59 -4.03 -12.36
N HIS A 478 -12.06 -5.19 -12.70
CA HIS A 478 -12.66 -6.13 -13.65
C HIS A 478 -13.98 -6.68 -13.14
N GLU A 479 -13.96 -7.37 -12.01
CA GLU A 479 -15.11 -8.05 -11.45
C GLU A 479 -16.13 -7.08 -10.84
N GLY A 480 -15.66 -6.12 -10.05
CA GLY A 480 -16.56 -5.23 -9.34
C GLY A 480 -17.06 -4.07 -10.18
N LEU A 481 -16.21 -3.28 -10.80
CA LEU A 481 -16.62 -2.13 -11.58
C LEU A 481 -16.98 -2.50 -13.02
N GLY A 482 -16.34 -3.49 -13.62
CA GLY A 482 -16.65 -4.03 -14.93
C GLY A 482 -17.94 -4.84 -14.92
N HIS A 483 -17.90 -6.04 -14.36
CA HIS A 483 -19.08 -6.93 -14.31
C HIS A 483 -20.15 -6.42 -13.34
N GLY A 484 -19.76 -6.07 -12.12
CA GLY A 484 -20.72 -5.74 -11.06
C GLY A 484 -21.46 -4.43 -11.29
N PHE A 485 -20.76 -3.31 -11.39
CA PHE A 485 -21.37 -2.00 -11.56
C PHE A 485 -21.84 -1.77 -13.00
N THR A 486 -20.94 -1.91 -13.98
CA THR A 486 -21.20 -1.50 -15.37
C THR A 486 -21.95 -2.56 -16.18
N ARG A 487 -21.99 -3.81 -15.72
CA ARG A 487 -22.62 -4.94 -16.39
C ARG A 487 -21.94 -5.32 -17.72
N LEU A 488 -20.64 -5.18 -17.77
CA LEU A 488 -19.85 -5.61 -18.92
C LEU A 488 -19.71 -7.13 -18.94
N MET A 489 -19.51 -7.68 -20.13
CA MET A 489 -19.12 -9.07 -20.33
C MET A 489 -17.63 -9.16 -20.61
N ASP A 490 -17.05 -10.36 -20.40
CA ASP A 490 -15.67 -10.64 -20.77
C ASP A 490 -15.39 -10.39 -22.25
N GLU A 491 -14.32 -9.68 -22.54
CA GLU A 491 -13.86 -9.43 -23.90
C GLU A 491 -12.70 -10.36 -24.30
N TYR A 492 -12.13 -11.11 -23.35
CA TYR A 492 -11.12 -12.13 -23.61
C TYR A 492 -11.77 -13.45 -24.08
N TRP A 493 -10.96 -14.29 -24.67
CA TRP A 493 -11.32 -15.66 -25.02
C TRP A 493 -10.09 -16.59 -24.90
N TYR A 494 -10.32 -17.78 -24.47
CA TYR A 494 -9.33 -18.87 -24.40
C TYR A 494 -9.89 -20.18 -24.99
N GLY A 495 -11.07 -20.14 -25.59
CA GLY A 495 -11.67 -21.22 -26.33
C GLY A 495 -11.63 -21.00 -27.84
N ASP A 496 -12.13 -21.96 -28.58
CA ASP A 496 -12.23 -21.96 -30.02
C ASP A 496 -13.68 -22.01 -30.54
N LYS A 497 -14.63 -21.78 -29.63
CA LYS A 497 -16.06 -21.83 -29.96
C LYS A 497 -16.44 -20.76 -30.97
N VAL A 498 -17.51 -21.06 -31.70
CA VAL A 498 -18.11 -20.16 -32.69
C VAL A 498 -19.52 -19.85 -32.22
N PHE A 499 -19.83 -18.55 -32.09
CA PHE A 499 -21.19 -18.13 -31.69
C PHE A 499 -22.26 -18.74 -32.62
N PRO A 500 -23.39 -19.25 -32.13
CA PRO A 500 -23.94 -19.11 -30.76
C PRO A 500 -23.51 -20.19 -29.75
N ASP A 501 -22.60 -21.09 -30.08
CA ASP A 501 -22.10 -22.07 -29.12
C ASP A 501 -21.13 -21.41 -28.17
N CYS A 502 -21.62 -20.98 -27.02
CA CYS A 502 -20.81 -20.33 -25.97
C CYS A 502 -21.32 -20.67 -24.57
N THR A 503 -20.45 -20.50 -23.57
CA THR A 503 -20.78 -20.78 -22.15
C THR A 503 -21.92 -19.89 -21.63
N TYR A 504 -21.99 -18.64 -22.09
CA TYR A 504 -22.97 -17.66 -21.64
C TYR A 504 -24.29 -17.65 -22.46
N GLY A 505 -24.49 -18.58 -23.37
CA GLY A 505 -25.68 -18.66 -24.18
C GLY A 505 -25.82 -17.55 -25.24
N ASN A 506 -27.04 -17.18 -25.58
CA ASN A 506 -27.27 -16.12 -26.56
C ASN A 506 -26.95 -14.74 -25.97
N VAL A 507 -26.00 -14.01 -26.56
CA VAL A 507 -25.65 -12.65 -26.16
C VAL A 507 -26.89 -11.75 -26.11
N GLU A 508 -27.79 -11.88 -27.07
CA GLU A 508 -29.02 -11.08 -27.13
C GLU A 508 -29.96 -11.36 -25.95
N SER A 509 -29.95 -12.56 -25.36
CA SER A 509 -30.76 -12.86 -24.18
C SER A 509 -30.31 -12.11 -22.94
N TYR A 510 -29.02 -11.72 -22.85
CA TYR A 510 -28.54 -10.89 -21.76
C TYR A 510 -29.00 -9.44 -21.85
N TYR A 511 -29.28 -8.93 -23.05
CA TYR A 511 -29.80 -7.58 -23.23
C TYR A 511 -31.23 -7.40 -22.71
N HIS A 512 -31.95 -8.47 -22.54
CA HIS A 512 -33.39 -8.46 -22.21
C HIS A 512 -33.74 -8.93 -20.79
N VAL A 513 -32.77 -9.54 -20.08
CA VAL A 513 -33.07 -10.15 -18.77
C VAL A 513 -33.15 -9.14 -17.64
N LEU A 514 -32.59 -7.96 -17.82
CA LEU A 514 -32.53 -6.93 -16.81
C LEU A 514 -33.06 -5.59 -17.35
N ASP A 515 -33.82 -4.87 -16.52
CA ASP A 515 -34.12 -3.44 -16.74
C ASP A 515 -32.82 -2.58 -16.84
N VAL A 516 -31.69 -3.22 -16.71
CA VAL A 516 -30.34 -2.65 -16.79
C VAL A 516 -29.63 -3.22 -17.99
N PRO A 517 -29.09 -2.38 -18.90
CA PRO A 517 -28.28 -2.85 -20.02
C PRO A 517 -27.12 -3.72 -19.54
N THR A 518 -27.03 -4.93 -20.08
CA THR A 518 -26.00 -5.91 -19.72
C THR A 518 -25.32 -6.40 -20.97
N GLY A 519 -23.98 -6.49 -20.96
CA GLY A 519 -23.19 -7.04 -22.04
C GLY A 519 -23.14 -6.18 -23.31
N TRP A 520 -23.49 -4.90 -23.25
CA TRP A 520 -23.49 -4.02 -24.41
C TRP A 520 -22.09 -3.67 -24.93
N ASN A 521 -21.04 -4.12 -24.26
CA ASN A 521 -19.66 -4.08 -24.74
C ASN A 521 -19.33 -5.20 -25.73
N ILE A 522 -20.21 -6.17 -25.90
CA ILE A 522 -20.11 -7.29 -26.87
C ILE A 522 -21.28 -7.22 -27.84
N SER A 523 -21.06 -7.62 -29.10
CA SER A 523 -22.09 -7.72 -30.14
C SER A 523 -21.97 -9.02 -30.90
N SER A 524 -23.10 -9.60 -31.32
CA SER A 524 -23.17 -10.70 -32.27
C SER A 524 -23.13 -10.24 -33.75
N SER A 525 -22.99 -8.93 -33.98
CA SER A 525 -22.90 -8.34 -35.32
C SER A 525 -21.71 -7.42 -35.46
N ALA A 526 -20.91 -7.60 -36.51
CA ALA A 526 -19.81 -6.73 -36.82
C ALA A 526 -20.28 -5.34 -37.34
N THR A 527 -21.45 -5.29 -37.96
CA THR A 527 -21.93 -4.07 -38.63
C THR A 527 -23.02 -3.34 -37.87
N GLU A 528 -23.83 -4.07 -37.13
CA GLU A 528 -24.94 -3.53 -36.32
C GLU A 528 -24.59 -3.67 -34.81
N ASN A 529 -23.44 -3.11 -34.42
CA ASN A 529 -22.98 -3.12 -33.04
C ASN A 529 -23.40 -1.86 -32.28
N PRO A 530 -23.51 -1.89 -30.95
CA PRO A 530 -23.95 -0.76 -30.13
C PRO A 530 -23.04 0.48 -30.21
N TRP A 531 -21.78 0.33 -30.55
CA TRP A 531 -20.78 1.40 -30.62
C TRP A 531 -20.58 1.97 -32.05
N LYS A 532 -21.39 1.56 -33.03
CA LYS A 532 -21.28 2.03 -34.44
C LYS A 532 -21.31 3.55 -34.56
N ALA A 533 -22.11 4.23 -33.75
CA ALA A 533 -22.15 5.68 -33.73
C ALA A 533 -20.87 6.33 -33.21
N LEU A 534 -20.10 5.61 -32.39
CA LEU A 534 -18.86 6.08 -31.82
C LEU A 534 -17.73 6.12 -32.85
N ASP A 535 -17.66 5.12 -33.75
CA ASP A 535 -16.69 5.08 -34.87
C ASP A 535 -16.74 6.37 -35.72
N ALA A 536 -17.93 6.81 -36.09
CA ALA A 536 -18.12 8.00 -36.89
C ALA A 536 -17.82 9.32 -36.17
N SER A 537 -18.02 9.32 -34.84
CA SER A 537 -17.87 10.52 -33.99
C SER A 537 -16.44 10.76 -33.49
N ARG A 538 -15.58 9.75 -33.58
CA ARG A 538 -14.24 9.74 -32.96
C ARG A 538 -13.12 9.44 -33.96
N GLU A 539 -13.26 9.81 -35.23
CA GLU A 539 -12.26 9.58 -36.25
C GLU A 539 -10.90 10.23 -35.92
N ASP A 540 -10.91 11.34 -35.18
CA ASP A 540 -9.72 12.03 -34.65
C ASP A 540 -8.96 11.24 -33.60
N LEU A 541 -9.65 10.55 -32.68
CA LEU A 541 -9.04 9.70 -31.65
C LEU A 541 -8.57 8.35 -32.20
N VAL A 542 -9.24 7.83 -33.20
CA VAL A 542 -8.85 6.59 -33.91
C VAL A 542 -7.42 6.69 -34.47
N LYS A 543 -6.92 7.90 -34.72
CA LYS A 543 -5.58 8.16 -35.26
C LYS A 543 -4.49 8.36 -34.21
N ALA A 544 -4.85 8.56 -32.92
CA ALA A 544 -3.92 9.17 -31.97
C ALA A 544 -3.11 8.19 -31.11
N ASP A 545 -3.56 6.99 -30.82
CA ASP A 545 -2.80 6.08 -29.95
C ASP A 545 -2.89 4.61 -30.36
N ALA A 546 -1.79 4.11 -30.96
CA ALA A 546 -1.67 2.71 -31.38
C ALA A 546 -1.58 1.70 -30.19
N ARG A 547 -1.32 2.17 -28.97
CA ARG A 547 -1.12 1.31 -27.79
C ARG A 547 -2.41 0.65 -27.31
N TYR A 548 -3.52 1.40 -27.34
CA TYR A 548 -4.82 0.94 -26.82
C TYR A 548 -5.75 0.37 -27.89
N GLY A 549 -5.33 0.40 -29.14
CA GLY A 549 -6.16 0.00 -30.25
C GLY A 549 -7.09 1.13 -30.72
N ARG A 550 -7.59 0.97 -31.92
CA ARG A 550 -8.57 1.88 -32.51
C ARG A 550 -9.96 1.40 -32.14
N ILE A 551 -10.89 2.33 -31.98
CA ILE A 551 -12.29 1.98 -31.99
C ILE A 551 -12.59 1.29 -33.33
N GLY A 552 -13.27 0.15 -33.27
CA GLY A 552 -13.56 -0.67 -34.43
C GLY A 552 -14.38 -1.89 -34.04
N THR A 553 -14.17 -2.97 -34.76
CA THR A 553 -14.79 -4.28 -34.51
C THR A 553 -13.71 -5.36 -34.45
N TYR A 554 -13.50 -5.89 -33.26
CA TYR A 554 -12.50 -6.92 -32.98
C TYR A 554 -13.20 -8.22 -32.61
N GLU A 555 -12.91 -9.30 -33.32
CA GLU A 555 -13.55 -10.58 -33.11
C GLU A 555 -13.02 -11.31 -31.87
N GLY A 556 -13.88 -12.05 -31.19
CA GLY A 556 -13.61 -12.82 -29.99
C GLY A 556 -14.12 -12.18 -28.69
N GLY A 557 -14.48 -13.00 -27.71
CA GLY A 557 -15.00 -12.58 -26.40
C GLY A 557 -15.75 -13.68 -25.66
N LEU A 558 -16.53 -13.32 -24.64
CA LEU A 558 -17.38 -14.21 -23.84
C LEU A 558 -16.62 -15.40 -23.23
N SER A 559 -15.37 -15.20 -22.84
CA SER A 559 -14.46 -16.17 -22.21
C SER A 559 -14.04 -17.36 -23.07
N ASP A 560 -14.82 -17.80 -24.07
CA ASP A 560 -14.54 -19.01 -24.87
C ASP A 560 -14.86 -18.89 -26.36
N VAL A 561 -15.36 -17.74 -26.83
CA VAL A 561 -15.80 -17.56 -28.21
C VAL A 561 -14.73 -16.85 -29.05
N LEU A 562 -14.14 -17.61 -29.98
CA LEU A 562 -13.15 -17.09 -30.91
C LEU A 562 -13.77 -16.29 -32.07
N ARG A 563 -14.96 -16.70 -32.54
CA ARG A 563 -15.60 -16.13 -33.74
C ARG A 563 -17.09 -15.87 -33.54
N GLY A 564 -17.61 -14.86 -34.24
CA GLY A 564 -19.04 -14.55 -34.29
C GLY A 564 -19.48 -13.62 -33.16
N VAL A 565 -18.56 -13.11 -32.34
CA VAL A 565 -18.78 -12.01 -31.39
C VAL A 565 -17.69 -10.95 -31.57
N TRP A 566 -18.06 -9.72 -31.31
CA TRP A 566 -17.19 -8.57 -31.52
C TRP A 566 -17.19 -7.64 -30.31
N ARG A 567 -16.10 -6.87 -30.14
CA ARG A 567 -15.91 -5.84 -29.13
C ARG A 567 -15.36 -4.56 -29.78
N SER A 568 -15.43 -3.42 -29.07
CA SER A 568 -15.15 -2.10 -29.64
C SER A 568 -13.68 -1.74 -29.77
N GLU A 569 -12.82 -2.32 -28.94
CA GLU A 569 -11.37 -2.07 -28.93
C GLU A 569 -10.60 -3.38 -28.73
N LYS A 570 -9.31 -3.36 -29.09
CA LYS A 570 -8.47 -4.55 -29.01
C LYS A 570 -8.14 -4.92 -27.56
N VAL A 571 -8.01 -3.94 -26.70
CA VAL A 571 -7.60 -4.08 -25.29
C VAL A 571 -8.53 -3.31 -24.38
N SER A 572 -8.74 -3.82 -23.18
CA SER A 572 -9.52 -3.18 -22.11
C SER A 572 -9.36 -3.93 -20.81
N VAL A 573 -9.91 -3.38 -19.72
CA VAL A 573 -10.00 -4.08 -18.43
C VAL A 573 -10.70 -5.43 -18.55
N MET A 574 -11.71 -5.55 -19.44
CA MET A 574 -12.47 -6.79 -19.65
C MET A 574 -11.75 -7.76 -20.61
N MET A 575 -10.65 -7.33 -21.23
CA MET A 575 -9.86 -8.15 -22.16
C MET A 575 -8.64 -8.78 -21.48
N ASP A 576 -7.89 -8.00 -20.71
CA ASP A 576 -6.59 -8.40 -20.17
C ASP A 576 -6.26 -7.79 -18.80
N ASN A 577 -7.28 -7.43 -18.04
CA ASN A 577 -7.19 -6.85 -16.69
C ASN A 577 -6.33 -5.58 -16.56
N ARG A 578 -5.96 -4.93 -17.67
CA ARG A 578 -5.26 -3.65 -17.55
C ARG A 578 -6.20 -2.55 -17.03
N PRO A 579 -5.70 -1.55 -16.29
CA PRO A 579 -6.53 -0.50 -15.70
C PRO A 579 -6.99 0.53 -16.76
N TYR A 580 -7.68 0.07 -17.79
CA TYR A 580 -8.16 0.84 -18.91
C TYR A 580 -9.55 0.37 -19.35
N PHE A 581 -10.56 1.21 -19.19
CA PHE A 581 -11.87 1.00 -19.79
C PHE A 581 -11.85 1.53 -21.23
N SER A 582 -12.23 0.70 -22.21
CA SER A 582 -12.35 1.14 -23.60
C SER A 582 -13.30 2.34 -23.73
N THR A 583 -13.21 3.10 -24.81
CA THR A 583 -14.06 4.29 -24.99
C THR A 583 -15.54 3.96 -24.87
N TRP A 584 -15.97 2.84 -25.46
CA TRP A 584 -17.35 2.38 -25.34
C TRP A 584 -17.71 1.90 -23.92
N GLN A 585 -16.81 1.21 -23.25
CA GLN A 585 -17.02 0.80 -21.85
C GLN A 585 -17.17 2.04 -20.95
N ARG A 586 -16.38 3.10 -21.15
CA ARG A 586 -16.53 4.37 -20.41
C ARG A 586 -17.88 5.04 -20.66
N ALA A 587 -18.41 4.98 -21.90
CA ALA A 587 -19.76 5.43 -22.19
C ALA A 587 -20.83 4.62 -21.43
N LEU A 588 -20.66 3.32 -21.32
CA LEU A 588 -21.54 2.44 -20.55
C LEU A 588 -21.47 2.71 -19.04
N VAL A 589 -20.28 3.03 -18.50
CA VAL A 589 -20.13 3.50 -17.11
C VAL A 589 -20.93 4.78 -16.89
N TYR A 590 -20.80 5.77 -17.78
CA TYR A 590 -21.57 7.01 -17.74
C TYR A 590 -23.09 6.71 -17.76
N GLN A 591 -23.56 5.92 -18.71
CA GLN A 591 -24.98 5.54 -18.79
C GLN A 591 -25.47 4.91 -17.48
N ARG A 592 -24.72 3.94 -16.96
CA ARG A 592 -25.08 3.26 -15.70
C ARG A 592 -25.18 4.27 -14.57
N LEU A 593 -24.20 5.15 -14.46
CA LEU A 593 -24.15 6.18 -13.41
C LEU A 593 -25.34 7.13 -13.48
N MET A 594 -25.66 7.65 -14.68
CA MET A 594 -26.80 8.55 -14.88
C MET A 594 -28.13 7.91 -14.46
N ARG A 595 -28.29 6.62 -14.76
CA ARG A 595 -29.50 5.87 -14.39
C ARG A 595 -29.62 5.64 -12.90
N VAL A 596 -28.57 5.10 -12.25
CA VAL A 596 -28.62 4.73 -10.83
C VAL A 596 -28.65 5.97 -9.92
N SER A 597 -27.98 7.04 -10.31
CA SER A 597 -28.02 8.31 -9.57
C SER A 597 -29.38 9.00 -9.65
N GLY A 598 -30.19 8.66 -10.64
CA GLY A 598 -31.47 9.31 -10.91
C GLY A 598 -31.35 10.65 -11.65
N GLU A 599 -30.13 11.05 -12.07
CA GLU A 599 -29.89 12.28 -12.82
C GLU A 599 -30.49 12.19 -14.24
N ASN A 600 -30.34 11.05 -14.90
CA ASN A 600 -31.02 10.71 -16.16
C ASN A 600 -31.43 9.23 -16.15
N PRO A 601 -32.59 8.87 -15.59
CA PRO A 601 -33.03 7.48 -15.51
C PRO A 601 -33.23 6.78 -16.86
N SER A 602 -33.43 7.55 -17.93
CA SER A 602 -33.60 7.04 -19.29
C SER A 602 -32.34 7.11 -20.17
N CYS A 603 -31.18 7.47 -19.59
CA CYS A 603 -29.91 7.59 -20.31
C CYS A 603 -29.63 6.36 -21.16
N ASP A 604 -29.39 6.55 -22.45
CA ASP A 604 -29.04 5.50 -23.40
C ASP A 604 -27.99 6.01 -24.39
N VAL A 605 -26.73 5.65 -24.18
CA VAL A 605 -25.60 6.09 -25.01
C VAL A 605 -25.62 5.53 -26.44
N ARG A 606 -26.57 4.67 -26.78
CA ARG A 606 -26.85 4.31 -28.17
C ARG A 606 -27.65 5.41 -28.91
N GLN A 607 -28.28 6.31 -28.14
CA GLN A 607 -28.95 7.49 -28.69
C GLN A 607 -27.96 8.63 -28.82
N ALA A 608 -28.01 9.33 -29.95
CA ALA A 608 -27.03 10.36 -30.32
C ALA A 608 -26.92 11.48 -29.26
N GLU A 609 -28.03 11.88 -28.62
CA GLU A 609 -28.03 12.96 -27.63
C GLU A 609 -27.25 12.58 -26.36
N ASP A 610 -27.48 11.40 -25.80
CA ASP A 610 -26.79 10.94 -24.59
C ASP A 610 -25.32 10.57 -24.88
N LEU A 611 -25.06 9.99 -26.06
CA LEU A 611 -23.69 9.73 -26.50
C LEU A 611 -22.91 11.04 -26.65
N GLN A 612 -23.50 12.08 -27.26
CA GLN A 612 -22.83 13.37 -27.41
C GLN A 612 -22.49 14.02 -26.06
N LYS A 613 -23.42 13.96 -25.07
CA LYS A 613 -23.14 14.44 -23.71
C LYS A 613 -21.93 13.72 -23.09
N TYR A 614 -21.87 12.41 -23.25
CA TYR A 614 -20.73 11.64 -22.77
C TYR A 614 -19.43 12.02 -23.50
N LEU A 615 -19.46 12.16 -24.85
CA LEU A 615 -18.27 12.48 -25.64
C LEU A 615 -17.65 13.84 -25.28
N GLU A 616 -18.47 14.82 -24.87
CA GLU A 616 -17.95 16.09 -24.35
C GLU A 616 -17.17 15.89 -23.04
N ILE A 617 -17.65 15.00 -22.16
CA ILE A 617 -16.94 14.63 -20.93
C ILE A 617 -15.65 13.89 -21.30
N ASP A 618 -15.73 12.86 -22.13
CA ASP A 618 -14.59 12.02 -22.54
C ASP A 618 -13.48 12.84 -23.21
N LYS A 619 -13.84 13.81 -24.03
CA LYS A 619 -12.91 14.77 -24.62
C LYS A 619 -12.21 15.64 -23.56
N ARG A 620 -12.96 16.12 -22.56
CA ARG A 620 -12.43 16.94 -21.48
C ARG A 620 -11.44 16.19 -20.60
N ILE A 621 -11.71 14.93 -20.29
CA ILE A 621 -10.84 14.08 -19.48
C ILE A 621 -9.69 13.44 -20.26
N GLY A 622 -9.53 13.80 -21.54
CA GLY A 622 -8.44 13.36 -22.37
C GLY A 622 -8.71 12.07 -23.16
N GLY A 623 -9.93 11.53 -23.04
CA GLY A 623 -10.43 10.39 -23.83
C GLY A 623 -9.73 9.07 -23.58
N ILE A 624 -8.44 9.03 -23.71
CA ILE A 624 -7.57 7.91 -23.37
C ILE A 624 -6.87 8.29 -22.08
N ALA A 625 -7.04 7.52 -21.02
CA ALA A 625 -6.22 7.69 -19.83
C ALA A 625 -4.75 7.50 -20.25
N ASP A 626 -4.00 8.58 -20.36
CA ASP A 626 -2.57 8.49 -20.50
C ASP A 626 -2.00 8.28 -19.08
N PRO A 627 -1.48 7.08 -18.77
CA PRO A 627 -0.88 6.82 -17.46
C PRO A 627 0.27 7.78 -17.12
N LYS A 628 0.82 8.46 -18.14
CA LYS A 628 1.89 9.45 -17.97
C LYS A 628 1.40 10.84 -17.58
N ARG A 629 0.10 11.12 -17.69
CA ARG A 629 -0.47 12.44 -17.31
C ARG A 629 -0.76 12.58 -15.82
N ASP A 630 -0.70 11.50 -15.10
CA ASP A 630 -1.08 11.43 -13.69
C ASP A 630 0.13 11.33 -12.73
N GLU A 631 1.37 11.58 -13.23
CA GLU A 631 2.57 11.74 -12.41
C GLU A 631 2.78 13.17 -11.90
#